data_5fd75c3db75fbe165c8b9686deb56a29
#
_entry.id   5fd75c3db75fbe165c8b9686deb56a29
#
_cell.length_a   1.000
_cell.length_b   1.000
_cell.length_c   1.000
_cell.angle_alpha   90.00
_cell.angle_beta   90.00
_cell.angle_gamma   90.00
#
_symmetry.space_group_name_H-M   'P 1'
#
loop_
_entity.id
_entity.type
_entity.pdbx_description
1 polymer ?
#
loop_
_entity_poly.entity_id
_entity_poly.type
_entity_poly.pdbx_seq_one_letter_code
_entity_poly.pdbx_strand_id
1 'polypeptide(L)'
;MLLVLGMGVSAVVGAFENVVAILPIVICFQSLILDMAGNVGTQSLAVTIRVLMDEELAPKDKLKLVFKEAKVGFSNGFLLGILAIVFLGLYIFLYKGYDIRHAFLISLCVGVSLLLAMIVSSLVGTLVPLFFKKIKVDPVVASGPLITTVNDLVAVVIYYGLSWVFLIQTMHILG
;
A
#
# COMPACT_ATOMS: atom_id res chain seq x y z
N MET A 1 18.22 -8.27 -11.20
CA MET A 1 17.73 -7.88 -9.88
C MET A 1 16.22 -7.62 -9.89
N LEU A 2 15.70 -6.71 -10.71
CA LEU A 2 14.25 -6.37 -10.76
C LEU A 2 13.36 -7.59 -11.06
N LEU A 3 13.77 -8.48 -11.96
CA LEU A 3 13.01 -9.70 -12.28
C LEU A 3 12.87 -10.61 -11.05
N VAL A 4 13.95 -10.79 -10.28
CA VAL A 4 13.92 -11.61 -9.05
C VAL A 4 13.00 -10.99 -8.00
N LEU A 5 13.05 -9.65 -7.85
CA LEU A 5 12.15 -8.94 -6.96
C LEU A 5 10.68 -9.06 -7.42
N GLY A 6 10.42 -8.93 -8.73
CA GLY A 6 9.08 -9.14 -9.29
C GLY A 6 8.57 -10.56 -9.12
N MET A 7 9.45 -11.58 -9.25
CA MET A 7 9.10 -12.97 -8.93
C MET A 7 8.74 -13.13 -7.44
N GLY A 8 9.43 -12.41 -6.54
CA GLY A 8 9.09 -12.38 -5.12
C GLY A 8 7.67 -11.85 -4.87
N VAL A 9 7.29 -10.74 -5.52
CA VAL A 9 5.91 -10.21 -5.47
C VAL A 9 4.91 -11.24 -5.98
N SER A 10 5.20 -11.86 -7.13
CA SER A 10 4.33 -12.89 -7.73
C SER A 10 4.16 -14.10 -6.81
N ALA A 11 5.23 -14.54 -6.13
CA ALA A 11 5.16 -15.64 -5.18
C ALA A 11 4.27 -15.30 -3.96
N VAL A 12 4.34 -14.04 -3.48
CA VAL A 12 3.47 -13.58 -2.39
C VAL A 12 2.02 -13.50 -2.83
N VAL A 13 1.74 -13.00 -4.05
CA VAL A 13 0.38 -13.03 -4.63
C VAL A 13 -0.12 -14.48 -4.72
N GLY A 14 0.72 -15.41 -5.18
CA GLY A 14 0.38 -16.84 -5.25
C GLY A 14 0.02 -17.47 -3.89
N ALA A 15 0.62 -16.99 -2.80
CA ALA A 15 0.25 -17.43 -1.45
C ALA A 15 -1.20 -17.08 -1.06
N PHE A 16 -1.81 -16.09 -1.73
CA PHE A 16 -3.21 -15.68 -1.55
C PHE A 16 -4.15 -16.22 -2.63
N GLU A 17 -3.72 -17.21 -3.44
CA GLU A 17 -4.52 -17.79 -4.53
C GLU A 17 -5.91 -18.24 -4.06
N ASN A 18 -6.01 -18.81 -2.87
CA ASN A 18 -7.29 -19.22 -2.28
C ASN A 18 -8.25 -18.04 -2.05
N VAL A 19 -7.73 -16.85 -1.70
CA VAL A 19 -8.56 -15.64 -1.53
C VAL A 19 -9.17 -15.22 -2.85
N VAL A 20 -8.36 -15.25 -3.92
CA VAL A 20 -8.79 -14.93 -5.28
C VAL A 20 -9.79 -15.96 -5.80
N ALA A 21 -9.57 -17.24 -5.54
CA ALA A 21 -10.47 -18.32 -5.96
C ALA A 21 -11.85 -18.20 -5.31
N ILE A 22 -11.89 -17.82 -4.02
CA ILE A 22 -13.15 -17.65 -3.29
C ILE A 22 -13.86 -16.35 -3.67
N LEU A 23 -13.12 -15.25 -3.82
CA LEU A 23 -13.68 -13.93 -4.10
C LEU A 23 -12.94 -13.23 -5.27
N PRO A 24 -13.22 -13.62 -6.52
CA PRO A 24 -12.48 -13.12 -7.70
C PRO A 24 -12.50 -11.61 -7.89
N ILE A 25 -13.53 -10.92 -7.35
CA ILE A 25 -13.64 -9.45 -7.46
C ILE A 25 -12.47 -8.72 -6.76
N VAL A 26 -11.81 -9.36 -5.80
CA VAL A 26 -10.66 -8.78 -5.08
C VAL A 26 -9.52 -8.48 -6.05
N ILE A 27 -9.28 -9.31 -7.06
CA ILE A 27 -8.20 -9.08 -8.04
C ILE A 27 -8.43 -7.82 -8.87
N CYS A 28 -9.68 -7.40 -9.08
CA CYS A 28 -10.02 -6.21 -9.88
C CYS A 28 -9.43 -4.92 -9.28
N PHE A 29 -9.23 -4.87 -7.98
CA PHE A 29 -8.79 -3.67 -7.27
C PHE A 29 -7.32 -3.74 -6.80
N GLN A 30 -6.64 -4.87 -7.04
CA GLN A 30 -5.23 -5.05 -6.70
C GLN A 30 -4.35 -3.93 -7.29
N SER A 31 -4.46 -3.71 -8.60
CA SER A 31 -3.64 -2.70 -9.29
C SER A 31 -3.85 -1.30 -8.74
N LEU A 32 -5.08 -0.93 -8.37
CA LEU A 32 -5.39 0.36 -7.76
C LEU A 32 -4.61 0.55 -6.44
N ILE A 33 -4.59 -0.47 -5.60
CA ILE A 33 -3.93 -0.39 -4.29
C ILE A 33 -2.41 -0.35 -4.43
N LEU A 34 -1.84 -1.18 -5.31
CA LEU A 34 -0.40 -1.21 -5.57
C LEU A 34 0.08 0.13 -6.14
N ASP A 35 -0.62 0.66 -7.14
CA ASP A 35 -0.27 1.93 -7.78
C ASP A 35 -0.30 3.10 -6.79
N MET A 36 -1.38 3.22 -6.00
CA MET A 36 -1.50 4.30 -5.02
C MET A 36 -0.44 4.19 -3.90
N ALA A 37 -0.18 2.99 -3.40
CA ALA A 37 0.86 2.73 -2.41
C ALA A 37 2.26 3.05 -2.97
N GLY A 38 2.56 2.61 -4.20
CA GLY A 38 3.81 2.89 -4.90
C GLY A 38 4.05 4.38 -5.09
N ASN A 39 3.02 5.12 -5.50
CA ASN A 39 3.09 6.57 -5.71
C ASN A 39 3.42 7.33 -4.43
N VAL A 40 2.76 7.01 -3.32
CA VAL A 40 3.04 7.66 -2.03
C VAL A 40 4.42 7.28 -1.50
N GLY A 41 4.82 6.01 -1.62
CA GLY A 41 6.14 5.56 -1.17
C GLY A 41 7.29 6.21 -1.95
N THR A 42 7.17 6.34 -3.27
CA THR A 42 8.17 7.02 -4.10
C THR A 42 8.20 8.52 -3.86
N GLN A 43 7.06 9.15 -3.55
CA GLN A 43 6.99 10.55 -3.16
C GLN A 43 7.75 10.79 -1.83
N SER A 44 7.48 9.99 -0.80
CA SER A 44 8.17 10.06 0.49
C SER A 44 9.67 9.77 0.35
N LEU A 45 10.06 8.83 -0.53
CA LEU A 45 11.44 8.57 -0.89
C LEU A 45 12.13 9.81 -1.44
N ALA A 46 11.53 10.46 -2.45
CA ALA A 46 12.09 11.65 -3.10
C ALA A 46 12.28 12.81 -2.11
N VAL A 47 11.28 13.06 -1.25
CA VAL A 47 11.37 14.07 -0.19
C VAL A 47 12.50 13.75 0.79
N THR A 48 12.58 12.49 1.23
CA THR A 48 13.58 12.05 2.20
C THR A 48 15.00 12.14 1.64
N ILE A 49 15.24 11.68 0.41
CA ILE A 49 16.55 11.78 -0.25
C ILE A 49 16.97 13.25 -0.35
N ARG A 50 16.07 14.14 -0.80
CA ARG A 50 16.34 15.56 -0.91
C ARG A 50 16.80 16.17 0.42
N VAL A 51 16.06 15.92 1.50
CA VAL A 51 16.40 16.42 2.83
C VAL A 51 17.73 15.85 3.31
N LEU A 52 18.03 14.57 3.03
CA LEU A 52 19.28 13.92 3.42
C LEU A 52 20.51 14.42 2.63
N MET A 53 20.31 14.99 1.44
CA MET A 53 21.39 15.57 0.64
C MET A 53 21.70 17.02 1.06
N ASP A 54 20.69 17.77 1.46
CA ASP A 54 20.81 19.19 1.78
C ASP A 54 21.27 19.43 3.23
N GLU A 55 21.00 18.50 4.18
CA GLU A 55 21.24 18.71 5.61
C GLU A 55 21.78 17.48 6.34
N GLU A 56 22.67 17.71 7.32
CA GLU A 56 22.97 16.72 8.35
C GLU A 56 21.90 16.75 9.45
N LEU A 57 20.93 15.86 9.34
CA LEU A 57 19.79 15.81 10.25
C LEU A 57 20.19 15.30 11.65
N ALA A 58 19.85 16.08 12.66
CA ALA A 58 19.87 15.60 14.05
C ALA A 58 18.83 14.45 14.24
N PRO A 59 19.05 13.55 15.22
CA PRO A 59 18.10 12.43 15.46
C PRO A 59 16.64 12.86 15.64
N LYS A 60 16.41 14.01 16.28
CA LYS A 60 15.07 14.58 16.48
C LYS A 60 14.42 14.99 15.16
N ASP A 61 15.20 15.51 14.21
CA ASP A 61 14.67 15.97 12.93
C ASP A 61 14.39 14.80 11.98
N LYS A 62 15.15 13.70 12.07
CA LYS A 62 14.82 12.44 11.41
C LYS A 62 13.47 11.90 11.87
N LEU A 63 13.21 11.93 13.17
CA LEU A 63 11.93 11.48 13.72
C LEU A 63 10.78 12.38 13.27
N LYS A 64 10.96 13.70 13.27
CA LYS A 64 9.96 14.64 12.73
C LYS A 64 9.66 14.37 11.25
N LEU A 65 10.69 14.07 10.44
CA LEU A 65 10.52 13.73 9.02
C LEU A 65 9.66 12.47 8.87
N VAL A 66 9.95 11.40 9.63
CA VAL A 66 9.15 10.17 9.62
C VAL A 66 7.69 10.44 9.98
N PHE A 67 7.42 11.20 11.04
CA PHE A 67 6.04 11.55 11.42
C PHE A 67 5.35 12.43 10.38
N LYS A 68 6.07 13.35 9.75
CA LYS A 68 5.53 14.21 8.68
C LYS A 68 5.10 13.36 7.48
N GLU A 69 5.96 12.45 7.01
CA GLU A 69 5.64 11.59 5.87
C GLU A 69 4.54 10.57 6.22
N ALA A 70 4.53 9.99 7.42
CA ALA A 70 3.43 9.16 7.89
C ALA A 70 2.08 9.90 7.88
N LYS A 71 2.08 11.18 8.29
CA LYS A 71 0.88 12.03 8.23
C LYS A 71 0.43 12.31 6.79
N VAL A 72 1.36 12.49 5.87
CA VAL A 72 1.04 12.61 4.44
C VAL A 72 0.43 11.32 3.91
N GLY A 73 1.04 10.16 4.21
CA GLY A 73 0.49 8.85 3.86
C GLY A 73 -0.91 8.62 4.43
N PHE A 74 -1.12 8.97 5.70
CA PHE A 74 -2.44 8.91 6.34
C PHE A 74 -3.46 9.83 5.65
N SER A 75 -3.11 11.09 5.40
CA SER A 75 -4.05 12.05 4.81
C SER A 75 -4.47 11.65 3.39
N ASN A 76 -3.51 11.22 2.57
CA ASN A 76 -3.78 10.73 1.22
C ASN A 76 -4.60 9.43 1.26
N GLY A 77 -4.20 8.47 2.11
CA GLY A 77 -4.90 7.20 2.26
C GLY A 77 -6.32 7.35 2.79
N PHE A 78 -6.55 8.28 3.72
CA PHE A 78 -7.88 8.59 4.24
C PHE A 78 -8.78 9.19 3.17
N LEU A 79 -8.29 10.21 2.43
CA LEU A 79 -9.06 10.84 1.37
C LEU A 79 -9.39 9.84 0.26
N LEU A 80 -8.39 9.14 -0.27
CA LEU A 80 -8.59 8.17 -1.35
C LEU A 80 -9.37 6.95 -0.87
N GLY A 81 -9.21 6.53 0.38
CA GLY A 81 -9.99 5.46 0.99
C GLY A 81 -11.48 5.78 1.02
N ILE A 82 -11.87 7.00 1.43
CA ILE A 82 -13.28 7.44 1.40
C ILE A 82 -13.80 7.47 -0.04
N LEU A 83 -13.04 8.05 -0.97
CA LEU A 83 -13.43 8.09 -2.38
C LEU A 83 -13.58 6.68 -2.95
N ALA A 84 -12.68 5.77 -2.62
CA ALA A 84 -12.78 4.37 -3.03
C ALA A 84 -14.05 3.70 -2.48
N ILE A 85 -14.39 3.89 -1.21
CA ILE A 85 -15.62 3.33 -0.62
C ILE A 85 -16.85 3.79 -1.41
N VAL A 86 -16.94 5.08 -1.72
CA VAL A 86 -18.10 5.62 -2.44
C VAL A 86 -18.13 5.17 -3.90
N PHE A 87 -17.06 5.44 -4.65
CA PHE A 87 -17.05 5.17 -6.09
C PHE A 87 -17.00 3.68 -6.42
N LEU A 88 -16.20 2.88 -5.71
CA LEU A 88 -16.14 1.44 -5.95
C LEU A 88 -17.38 0.75 -5.43
N GLY A 89 -17.96 1.20 -4.30
CA GLY A 89 -19.23 0.67 -3.80
C GLY A 89 -20.35 0.83 -4.84
N LEU A 90 -20.49 2.03 -5.42
CA LEU A 90 -21.42 2.28 -6.50
C LEU A 90 -21.10 1.47 -7.76
N TYR A 91 -19.83 1.39 -8.15
CA TYR A 91 -19.39 0.61 -9.30
C TYR A 91 -19.73 -0.89 -9.15
N ILE A 92 -19.43 -1.47 -7.98
CA ILE A 92 -19.69 -2.89 -7.72
C ILE A 92 -21.21 -3.16 -7.70
N PHE A 93 -21.99 -2.27 -7.09
CA PHE A 93 -23.44 -2.39 -7.03
C PHE A 93 -24.08 -2.27 -8.42
N LEU A 94 -23.75 -1.20 -9.18
CA LEU A 94 -24.42 -0.90 -10.44
C LEU A 94 -23.96 -1.78 -11.62
N TYR A 95 -22.66 -2.12 -11.68
CA TYR A 95 -22.09 -2.78 -12.86
C TYR A 95 -21.69 -4.23 -12.63
N LYS A 96 -21.37 -4.63 -11.39
CA LYS A 96 -21.00 -6.02 -11.09
C LYS A 96 -22.15 -6.86 -10.58
N GLY A 97 -23.31 -6.24 -10.29
CA GLY A 97 -24.53 -6.93 -9.89
C GLY A 97 -24.52 -7.51 -8.46
N TYR A 98 -23.59 -7.07 -7.64
CA TYR A 98 -23.60 -7.45 -6.22
C TYR A 98 -24.71 -6.69 -5.48
N ASP A 99 -25.27 -7.33 -4.44
CA ASP A 99 -26.15 -6.65 -3.50
C ASP A 99 -25.45 -5.45 -2.85
N ILE A 100 -26.21 -4.41 -2.51
CA ILE A 100 -25.70 -3.15 -1.98
C ILE A 100 -24.83 -3.37 -0.73
N ARG A 101 -25.23 -4.32 0.13
CA ARG A 101 -24.49 -4.65 1.35
C ARG A 101 -23.09 -5.21 1.02
N HIS A 102 -23.03 -6.19 0.13
CA HIS A 102 -21.77 -6.82 -0.29
C HIS A 102 -20.89 -5.83 -1.06
N ALA A 103 -21.48 -5.00 -1.92
CA ALA A 103 -20.77 -3.98 -2.67
C ALA A 103 -20.03 -2.99 -1.74
N PHE A 104 -20.72 -2.48 -0.71
CA PHE A 104 -20.10 -1.56 0.25
C PHE A 104 -19.15 -2.25 1.23
N LEU A 105 -19.35 -3.51 1.58
CA LEU A 105 -18.37 -4.27 2.39
C LEU A 105 -17.05 -4.49 1.62
N ILE A 106 -17.13 -4.86 0.35
CA ILE A 106 -15.95 -5.03 -0.51
C ILE A 106 -15.24 -3.67 -0.67
N SER A 107 -15.97 -2.60 -0.98
CA SER A 107 -15.37 -1.28 -1.14
C SER A 107 -14.78 -0.74 0.16
N LEU A 108 -15.38 -1.03 1.31
CA LEU A 108 -14.82 -0.70 2.63
C LEU A 108 -13.48 -1.42 2.86
N CYS A 109 -13.40 -2.71 2.52
CA CYS A 109 -12.15 -3.46 2.60
C CYS A 109 -11.06 -2.83 1.71
N VAL A 110 -11.41 -2.44 0.47
CA VAL A 110 -10.49 -1.72 -0.44
C VAL A 110 -10.06 -0.38 0.15
N GLY A 111 -10.98 0.42 0.67
CA GLY A 111 -10.69 1.73 1.26
C GLY A 111 -9.78 1.66 2.49
N VAL A 112 -10.03 0.70 3.39
CA VAL A 112 -9.16 0.45 4.55
C VAL A 112 -7.79 -0.06 4.10
N SER A 113 -7.74 -0.92 3.10
CA SER A 113 -6.48 -1.41 2.52
C SER A 113 -5.65 -0.27 1.92
N LEU A 114 -6.27 0.65 1.18
CA LEU A 114 -5.63 1.87 0.66
C LEU A 114 -5.03 2.70 1.79
N LEU A 115 -5.80 2.98 2.83
CA LEU A 115 -5.34 3.77 3.99
C LEU A 115 -4.09 3.14 4.61
N LEU A 116 -4.14 1.85 4.94
CA LEU A 116 -3.02 1.16 5.59
C LEU A 116 -1.82 1.01 4.65
N ALA A 117 -2.04 0.63 3.40
CA ALA A 117 -0.96 0.49 2.42
C ALA A 117 -0.22 1.82 2.20
N MET A 118 -0.93 2.93 2.08
CA MET A 118 -0.33 4.25 1.88
C MET A 118 0.45 4.75 3.10
N ILE A 119 -0.04 4.49 4.32
CA ILE A 119 0.71 4.80 5.55
C ILE A 119 2.02 4.01 5.59
N VAL A 120 1.95 2.69 5.39
CA VAL A 120 3.13 1.83 5.46
C VAL A 120 4.10 2.14 4.33
N SER A 121 3.61 2.40 3.11
CA SER A 121 4.44 2.78 1.97
C SER A 121 5.17 4.11 2.17
N SER A 122 4.52 5.11 2.77
CA SER A 122 5.18 6.38 3.10
C SER A 122 6.28 6.19 4.15
N LEU A 123 6.04 5.32 5.13
CA LEU A 123 7.05 4.95 6.13
C LEU A 123 8.24 4.21 5.48
N VAL A 124 7.99 3.25 4.60
CA VAL A 124 9.04 2.53 3.85
C VAL A 124 9.86 3.51 3.02
N GLY A 125 9.20 4.41 2.26
CA GLY A 125 9.86 5.44 1.46
C GLY A 125 10.74 6.39 2.27
N THR A 126 10.44 6.57 3.56
CA THR A 126 11.23 7.42 4.46
C THR A 126 12.31 6.64 5.23
N LEU A 127 11.95 5.48 5.78
CA LEU A 127 12.86 4.72 6.64
C LEU A 127 14.00 4.06 5.88
N VAL A 128 13.78 3.60 4.65
CA VAL A 128 14.79 2.90 3.85
C VAL A 128 15.98 3.82 3.53
N PRO A 129 15.81 5.04 2.98
CA PRO A 129 16.95 5.93 2.73
C PRO A 129 17.62 6.42 4.03
N LEU A 130 16.88 6.62 5.12
CA LEU A 130 17.44 6.91 6.44
C LEU A 130 18.31 5.76 6.94
N PHE A 131 17.91 4.53 6.73
CA PHE A 131 18.69 3.34 7.06
C PHE A 131 19.98 3.27 6.24
N PHE A 132 19.92 3.50 4.92
CA PHE A 132 21.12 3.49 4.07
C PHE A 132 22.11 4.59 4.50
N LYS A 133 21.64 5.79 4.80
CA LYS A 133 22.52 6.85 5.34
C LYS A 133 23.16 6.45 6.68
N LYS A 134 22.42 5.73 7.55
CA LYS A 134 22.95 5.26 8.84
C LYS A 134 24.08 4.25 8.67
N ILE A 135 24.00 3.36 7.67
CA ILE A 135 25.06 2.38 7.36
C ILE A 135 26.13 2.93 6.41
N LYS A 136 26.14 4.26 6.19
CA LYS A 136 27.10 4.98 5.31
C LYS A 136 27.04 4.52 3.84
N VAL A 137 25.89 4.04 3.38
CA VAL A 137 25.57 3.80 1.98
C VAL A 137 24.82 5.01 1.44
N ASP A 138 25.09 5.38 0.18
CA ASP A 138 24.40 6.50 -0.46
C ASP A 138 22.87 6.25 -0.45
N PRO A 139 22.07 7.16 0.15
CA PRO A 139 20.61 7.04 0.16
C PRO A 139 19.97 6.92 -1.22
N VAL A 140 20.61 7.43 -2.27
CA VAL A 140 20.16 7.31 -3.67
C VAL A 140 20.12 5.85 -4.16
N VAL A 141 20.89 4.95 -3.53
CA VAL A 141 20.84 3.51 -3.78
C VAL A 141 19.46 2.93 -3.42
N ALA A 142 18.71 3.57 -2.49
CA ALA A 142 17.30 3.30 -2.27
C ALA A 142 16.46 3.77 -3.48
N SER A 143 16.80 3.27 -4.67
CA SER A 143 16.21 3.72 -5.93
C SER A 143 14.70 3.45 -5.99
N GLY A 144 13.99 4.21 -6.84
CA GLY A 144 12.57 4.03 -7.09
C GLY A 144 12.15 2.57 -7.28
N PRO A 145 12.83 1.78 -8.16
CA PRO A 145 12.48 0.37 -8.37
C PRO A 145 12.55 -0.53 -7.13
N LEU A 146 13.51 -0.31 -6.24
CA LEU A 146 13.60 -1.07 -4.99
C LEU A 146 12.42 -0.72 -4.07
N ILE A 147 12.16 0.56 -3.89
CA ILE A 147 11.06 1.03 -3.04
C ILE A 147 9.71 0.61 -3.61
N THR A 148 9.50 0.72 -4.94
CA THR A 148 8.26 0.27 -5.58
C THR A 148 8.00 -1.20 -5.30
N THR A 149 9.02 -2.07 -5.47
CA THR A 149 8.86 -3.51 -5.21
C THR A 149 8.54 -3.80 -3.74
N VAL A 150 9.19 -3.11 -2.81
CA VAL A 150 8.88 -3.27 -1.36
C VAL A 150 7.45 -2.80 -1.07
N ASN A 151 7.03 -1.68 -1.67
CA ASN A 151 5.67 -1.17 -1.52
C ASN A 151 4.62 -2.12 -2.12
N ASP A 152 4.92 -2.73 -3.27
CA ASP A 152 4.05 -3.74 -3.89
C ASP A 152 3.86 -4.95 -2.96
N LEU A 153 4.95 -5.46 -2.37
CA LEU A 153 4.87 -6.53 -1.37
C LEU A 153 4.00 -6.14 -0.17
N VAL A 154 4.23 -4.96 0.38
CA VAL A 154 3.45 -4.44 1.50
C VAL A 154 1.98 -4.31 1.13
N ALA A 155 1.69 -3.72 -0.03
CA ALA A 155 0.33 -3.50 -0.51
C ALA A 155 -0.42 -4.82 -0.75
N VAL A 156 0.24 -5.82 -1.36
CA VAL A 156 -0.31 -7.16 -1.57
C VAL A 156 -0.66 -7.83 -0.24
N VAL A 157 0.28 -7.86 0.71
CA VAL A 157 0.06 -8.49 2.01
C VAL A 157 -1.07 -7.82 2.77
N ILE A 158 -1.12 -6.49 2.79
CA ILE A 158 -2.18 -5.73 3.46
C ILE A 158 -3.53 -6.02 2.80
N TYR A 159 -3.60 -5.90 1.48
CA TYR A 159 -4.86 -6.04 0.74
C TYR A 159 -5.44 -7.44 0.81
N TYR A 160 -4.67 -8.45 0.45
CA TYR A 160 -5.16 -9.83 0.48
C TYR A 160 -5.32 -10.36 1.91
N GLY A 161 -4.46 -9.93 2.83
CA GLY A 161 -4.59 -10.27 4.24
C GLY A 161 -5.87 -9.73 4.84
N LEU A 162 -6.20 -8.45 4.59
CA LEU A 162 -7.48 -7.86 5.02
C LEU A 162 -8.67 -8.49 4.29
N SER A 163 -8.56 -8.78 3.01
CA SER A 163 -9.62 -9.46 2.26
C SER A 163 -9.92 -10.83 2.84
N TRP A 164 -8.89 -11.59 3.19
CA TRP A 164 -9.04 -12.90 3.82
C TRP A 164 -9.71 -12.81 5.20
N VAL A 165 -9.18 -11.95 6.07
CA VAL A 165 -9.69 -11.82 7.45
C VAL A 165 -11.08 -11.19 7.46
N PHE A 166 -11.25 -10.07 6.75
CA PHE A 166 -12.45 -9.25 6.85
C PHE A 166 -13.60 -9.84 6.01
N LEU A 167 -13.36 -10.15 4.74
CA LEU A 167 -14.41 -10.59 3.83
C LEU A 167 -14.73 -12.09 3.97
N ILE A 168 -13.73 -12.93 4.14
CA ILE A 168 -13.93 -14.39 4.15
C ILE A 168 -14.18 -14.92 5.56
N GLN A 169 -13.30 -14.62 6.52
CA GLN A 169 -13.44 -15.17 7.89
C GLN A 169 -14.49 -14.47 8.73
N THR A 170 -14.49 -13.13 8.74
CA THR A 170 -15.33 -12.37 9.68
C THR A 170 -16.73 -12.11 9.13
N MET A 171 -16.85 -11.82 7.84
CA MET A 171 -18.13 -11.43 7.23
C MET A 171 -18.89 -12.57 6.60
N HIS A 172 -18.32 -13.76 6.48
CA HIS A 172 -18.95 -14.94 5.84
C HIS A 172 -19.66 -14.57 4.54
N ILE A 173 -19.02 -13.77 3.68
CA ILE A 173 -19.64 -13.27 2.43
C ILE A 173 -20.06 -14.42 1.51
N LEU A 174 -19.57 -15.62 1.76
CA LEU A 174 -19.80 -16.83 0.96
C LEU A 174 -20.42 -17.98 1.75
N GLY A 175 -21.04 -17.69 2.87
CA GLY A 175 -21.80 -18.68 3.67
C GLY A 175 -23.26 -18.78 3.24
#